data_68f94f464acf1b3ccb3f008b716a8425
#
_entry.id   68f94f464acf1b3ccb3f008b716a8425
#
_cell.length_a   1.000
_cell.length_b   1.000
_cell.length_c   1.000
_cell.angle_alpha   90.00
_cell.angle_beta   90.00
_cell.angle_gamma   90.00
#
_symmetry.space_group_name_H-M   'P 1'
#
loop_
_entity.id
_entity.type
_entity.pdbx_description
1 polymer ?
#
loop_
_entity_poly.entity_id
_entity_poly.type
_entity_poly.pdbx_seq_one_letter_code
_entity_poly.pdbx_strand_id
1 'polypeptide(L)'
;NAAEPAEVVFTKGTTDGLNLIASTYGQQVIHEGDEIVISIMEHHSNLIPWQQLANQKHATLKYIGLTEDGELDMADAEAKITDNTKIVSVAHASNVMGTINPI
;
A
#
# COMPACT_ATOMS: atom_id res chain seq x y z
N ASN A 1 -1.91 -9.15 -16.50
CA ASN A 1 -3.01 -8.80 -17.43
C ASN A 1 -2.82 -7.41 -18.07
N ALA A 2 -1.55 -6.99 -18.31
CA ALA A 2 -1.28 -5.78 -19.08
C ALA A 2 -1.72 -5.98 -20.53
N ALA A 3 -2.48 -5.03 -21.08
CA ALA A 3 -2.95 -5.09 -22.47
C ALA A 3 -1.85 -4.68 -23.46
N GLU A 4 -0.97 -3.77 -23.05
CA GLU A 4 0.08 -3.23 -23.88
C GLU A 4 1.44 -3.21 -23.16
N PRO A 5 2.56 -3.33 -23.88
CA PRO A 5 3.90 -3.26 -23.27
C PRO A 5 4.17 -1.95 -22.53
N ALA A 6 3.53 -0.85 -22.94
CA ALA A 6 3.66 0.45 -22.27
C ALA A 6 3.13 0.48 -20.83
N GLU A 7 2.31 -0.49 -20.45
CA GLU A 7 1.79 -0.65 -19.08
C GLU A 7 2.78 -1.36 -18.15
N VAL A 8 3.92 -1.81 -18.67
CA VAL A 8 4.93 -2.58 -17.91
C VAL A 8 6.19 -1.77 -17.71
N VAL A 9 6.55 -1.52 -16.47
CA VAL A 9 7.78 -0.81 -16.09
C VAL A 9 8.73 -1.77 -15.37
N PHE A 10 9.94 -1.92 -15.89
CA PHE A 10 10.98 -2.72 -15.24
C PHE A 10 11.70 -1.91 -14.18
N THR A 11 11.82 -2.47 -12.98
CA THR A 11 12.52 -1.86 -11.84
C THR A 11 13.57 -2.84 -11.29
N LYS A 12 14.46 -2.36 -10.41
CA LYS A 12 15.51 -3.19 -9.77
C LYS A 12 14.95 -4.12 -8.68
N GLY A 13 13.66 -4.06 -8.40
CA GLY A 13 12.97 -4.85 -7.39
C GLY A 13 11.79 -4.08 -6.80
N THR A 14 11.05 -4.73 -5.89
CA THR A 14 9.83 -4.18 -5.27
C THR A 14 10.08 -2.84 -4.57
N THR A 15 11.19 -2.70 -3.85
CA THR A 15 11.56 -1.45 -3.17
C THR A 15 11.65 -0.28 -4.15
N ASP A 16 12.33 -0.49 -5.28
CA ASP A 16 12.48 0.53 -6.32
C ASP A 16 11.12 0.86 -6.96
N GLY A 17 10.32 -0.18 -7.26
CA GLY A 17 8.97 -0.02 -7.81
C GLY A 17 8.04 0.78 -6.90
N LEU A 18 7.99 0.47 -5.61
CA LEU A 18 7.12 1.17 -4.64
C LEU A 18 7.57 2.63 -4.43
N ASN A 19 8.88 2.89 -4.36
CA ASN A 19 9.40 4.26 -4.31
C ASN A 19 9.09 5.04 -5.58
N LEU A 20 9.17 4.40 -6.75
CA LEU A 20 8.79 5.02 -8.02
C LEU A 20 7.31 5.41 -8.02
N ILE A 21 6.41 4.50 -7.61
CA ILE A 21 4.96 4.79 -7.54
C ILE A 21 4.70 5.93 -6.55
N ALA A 22 5.29 5.91 -5.36
CA ALA A 22 5.10 6.93 -4.35
C ALA A 22 5.60 8.32 -4.83
N SER A 23 6.77 8.37 -5.50
CA SER A 23 7.39 9.62 -5.96
C SER A 23 6.80 10.17 -7.26
N THR A 24 6.02 9.39 -7.99
CA THR A 24 5.36 9.81 -9.25
C THR A 24 3.85 9.87 -9.10
N TYR A 25 3.18 8.73 -9.24
CA TYR A 25 1.73 8.64 -9.14
C TYR A 25 1.20 9.13 -7.79
N GLY A 26 1.83 8.71 -6.68
CA GLY A 26 1.45 9.15 -5.34
C GLY A 26 1.51 10.66 -5.18
N GLN A 27 2.54 11.31 -5.72
CA GLN A 27 2.66 12.78 -5.70
C GLN A 27 1.52 13.49 -6.44
N GLN A 28 0.96 12.87 -7.45
CA GLN A 28 -0.12 13.43 -8.27
C GLN A 28 -1.50 13.24 -7.64
N VAL A 29 -1.75 12.06 -7.01
CA VAL A 29 -3.09 11.68 -6.56
C VAL A 29 -3.35 11.94 -5.09
N ILE A 30 -2.29 12.09 -4.26
CA ILE A 30 -2.44 12.33 -2.83
C ILE A 30 -2.40 13.83 -2.52
N HIS A 31 -3.43 14.30 -1.84
CA HIS A 31 -3.60 15.67 -1.36
C HIS A 31 -3.83 15.68 0.16
N GLU A 32 -3.85 16.87 0.74
CA GLU A 32 -4.14 17.07 2.15
C GLU A 32 -5.52 16.49 2.52
N GLY A 33 -5.57 15.67 3.57
CA GLY A 33 -6.77 15.01 4.05
C GLY A 33 -7.10 13.68 3.36
N ASP A 34 -6.40 13.31 2.28
CA ASP A 34 -6.53 12.00 1.66
C ASP A 34 -5.96 10.88 2.54
N GLU A 35 -6.28 9.64 2.21
CA GLU A 35 -5.91 8.47 2.97
C GLU A 35 -5.11 7.48 2.12
N ILE A 36 -4.07 6.91 2.75
CA ILE A 36 -3.30 5.77 2.26
C ILE A 36 -3.53 4.62 3.23
N VAL A 37 -3.91 3.46 2.74
CA VAL A 37 -4.18 2.27 3.56
C VAL A 37 -3.15 1.19 3.24
N ILE A 38 -2.48 0.67 4.27
CA ILE A 38 -1.54 -0.44 4.19
C ILE A 38 -1.87 -1.48 5.27
N SER A 39 -1.27 -2.67 5.23
CA SER A 39 -1.41 -3.60 6.36
C SER A 39 -0.30 -3.40 7.39
N ILE A 40 -0.52 -3.90 8.61
CA ILE A 40 0.53 -3.92 9.66
C ILE A 40 1.60 -4.97 9.40
N MET A 41 1.38 -5.92 8.48
CA MET A 41 2.34 -6.98 8.13
C MET A 41 3.33 -6.58 7.02
N GLU A 42 3.29 -5.33 6.56
CA GLU A 42 4.08 -4.91 5.41
C GLU A 42 5.58 -4.95 5.68
N HIS A 43 6.34 -5.37 4.67
CA HIS A 43 7.78 -5.16 4.65
C HIS A 43 8.08 -3.66 4.59
N HIS A 44 9.22 -3.23 5.16
CA HIS A 44 9.63 -1.81 5.16
C HIS A 44 9.59 -1.15 3.78
N SER A 45 9.84 -1.91 2.71
CA SER A 45 9.74 -1.40 1.33
C SER A 45 8.34 -0.93 0.95
N ASN A 46 7.29 -1.51 1.57
CA ASN A 46 5.89 -1.12 1.38
C ASN A 46 5.32 -0.31 2.55
N LEU A 47 6.15 0.20 3.41
CA LEU A 47 5.80 1.06 4.55
C LEU A 47 6.40 2.46 4.38
N ILE A 48 7.73 2.53 4.26
CA ILE A 48 8.49 3.79 4.31
C ILE A 48 8.08 4.78 3.21
N PRO A 49 7.91 4.38 1.93
CA PRO A 49 7.49 5.32 0.89
C PRO A 49 6.15 5.98 1.19
N TRP A 50 5.20 5.22 1.74
CA TRP A 50 3.87 5.72 2.07
C TRP A 50 3.87 6.64 3.30
N GLN A 51 4.69 6.34 4.32
CA GLN A 51 4.89 7.23 5.46
C GLN A 51 5.46 8.58 5.03
N GLN A 52 6.47 8.57 4.16
CA GLN A 52 7.08 9.79 3.64
C GLN A 52 6.09 10.60 2.82
N LEU A 53 5.34 9.94 1.92
CA LEU A 53 4.33 10.59 1.10
C LEU A 53 3.20 11.19 1.95
N ALA A 54 2.68 10.44 2.92
CA ALA A 54 1.62 10.91 3.81
C ALA A 54 2.07 12.13 4.62
N ASN A 55 3.28 12.10 5.18
CA ASN A 55 3.84 13.24 5.91
C ASN A 55 4.02 14.47 5.01
N GLN A 56 4.54 14.28 3.80
CA GLN A 56 4.78 15.38 2.85
C GLN A 56 3.49 16.04 2.38
N LYS A 57 2.44 15.24 2.18
CA LYS A 57 1.15 15.70 1.65
C LYS A 57 0.12 16.05 2.72
N HIS A 58 0.45 15.90 4.00
CA HIS A 58 -0.51 16.02 5.12
C HIS A 58 -1.71 15.08 4.96
N ALA A 59 -1.45 13.89 4.43
CA ALA A 59 -2.41 12.80 4.28
C ALA A 59 -2.34 11.85 5.48
N THR A 60 -3.36 11.02 5.65
CA THR A 60 -3.45 10.04 6.73
C THR A 60 -3.01 8.67 6.27
N LEU A 61 -2.04 8.06 6.96
CA LEU A 61 -1.67 6.65 6.76
C LEU A 61 -2.45 5.78 7.76
N LYS A 62 -3.24 4.84 7.24
CA LYS A 62 -4.02 3.87 8.01
C LYS A 62 -3.44 2.47 7.87
N TYR A 63 -3.63 1.67 8.91
CA TYR A 63 -3.09 0.31 8.98
C TYR A 63 -4.22 -0.69 9.19
N ILE A 64 -4.37 -1.65 8.27
CA ILE A 64 -5.27 -2.80 8.43
C ILE A 64 -4.62 -3.76 9.42
N GLY A 65 -5.38 -4.18 10.43
CA GLY A 65 -4.95 -5.14 11.43
C GLY A 65 -4.89 -6.57 10.92
N LEU A 66 -4.50 -7.48 11.82
CA LEU A 66 -4.51 -8.92 11.59
C LEU A 66 -5.50 -9.59 12.53
N THR A 67 -6.02 -10.71 12.09
CA THR A 67 -6.74 -11.66 12.93
C THR A 67 -5.80 -12.36 13.90
N GLU A 68 -6.34 -13.12 14.87
CA GLU A 68 -5.53 -13.94 15.79
C GLU A 68 -4.71 -15.02 15.05
N ASP A 69 -5.18 -15.46 13.88
CA ASP A 69 -4.50 -16.45 13.04
C ASP A 69 -3.40 -15.82 12.14
N GLY A 70 -3.20 -14.49 12.23
CA GLY A 70 -2.19 -13.77 11.45
C GLY A 70 -2.59 -13.52 9.99
N GLU A 71 -3.87 -13.61 9.68
CA GLU A 71 -4.43 -13.24 8.38
C GLU A 71 -4.86 -11.76 8.38
N LEU A 72 -4.97 -11.17 7.19
CA LEU A 72 -5.48 -9.81 7.05
C LEU A 72 -6.92 -9.72 7.56
N ASP A 73 -7.18 -8.80 8.49
CA ASP A 73 -8.53 -8.55 9.00
C ASP A 73 -9.36 -7.81 7.94
N MET A 74 -10.17 -8.58 7.21
CA MET A 74 -10.99 -8.04 6.11
C MET A 74 -12.09 -7.10 6.60
N ALA A 75 -12.64 -7.30 7.82
CA ALA A 75 -13.63 -6.40 8.39
C ALA A 75 -12.99 -5.05 8.76
N ASP A 76 -11.77 -5.08 9.30
CA ASP A 76 -10.99 -3.87 9.57
C ASP A 76 -10.57 -3.16 8.26
N ALA A 77 -10.22 -3.92 7.21
CA ALA A 77 -9.93 -3.38 5.89
C ALA A 77 -11.14 -2.63 5.32
N GLU A 78 -12.32 -3.24 5.34
CA GLU A 78 -13.57 -2.63 4.86
C GLU A 78 -13.89 -1.34 5.63
N ALA A 79 -13.70 -1.34 6.95
CA ALA A 79 -13.95 -0.15 7.78
C ALA A 79 -12.94 0.99 7.53
N LYS A 80 -11.70 0.67 7.16
CA LYS A 80 -10.62 1.66 6.97
C LYS A 80 -10.53 2.22 5.55
N ILE A 81 -11.00 1.48 4.55
CA ILE A 81 -11.08 1.96 3.17
C ILE A 81 -12.35 2.81 3.03
N THR A 82 -12.17 4.10 2.76
CA THR A 82 -13.26 5.09 2.67
C THR A 82 -13.22 5.82 1.33
N ASP A 83 -14.16 6.72 1.09
CA ASP A 83 -14.17 7.57 -0.11
C ASP A 83 -12.94 8.49 -0.22
N ASN A 84 -12.25 8.75 0.91
CA ASN A 84 -11.01 9.53 0.93
C ASN A 84 -9.77 8.68 0.65
N THR A 85 -9.87 7.35 0.63
CA THR A 85 -8.75 6.45 0.35
C THR A 85 -8.38 6.53 -1.13
N LYS A 86 -7.13 6.92 -1.42
CA LYS A 86 -6.60 7.03 -2.78
C LYS A 86 -5.63 5.91 -3.15
N ILE A 87 -4.96 5.36 -2.15
CA ILE A 87 -4.01 4.26 -2.34
C ILE A 87 -4.29 3.19 -1.29
N VAL A 88 -4.38 1.94 -1.75
CA VAL A 88 -4.33 0.74 -0.91
C VAL A 88 -3.13 -0.07 -1.36
N SER A 89 -2.20 -0.35 -0.44
CA SER A 89 -0.98 -1.09 -0.75
C SER A 89 -0.74 -2.19 0.28
N VAL A 90 -0.99 -3.43 -0.11
CA VAL A 90 -0.90 -4.61 0.76
C VAL A 90 -0.07 -5.71 0.11
N ALA A 91 0.69 -6.46 0.92
CA ALA A 91 1.42 -7.63 0.45
C ALA A 91 0.43 -8.76 0.12
N HIS A 92 0.56 -9.35 -1.06
CA HIS A 92 -0.20 -10.56 -1.41
C HIS A 92 0.25 -11.75 -0.56
N ALA A 93 1.55 -11.89 -0.34
CA ALA A 93 2.10 -12.93 0.52
C ALA A 93 3.13 -12.33 1.48
N SER A 94 2.99 -12.62 2.78
CA SER A 94 3.93 -12.15 3.79
C SER A 94 5.23 -12.95 3.72
N ASN A 95 6.36 -12.26 3.64
CA ASN A 95 7.69 -12.89 3.70
C ASN A 95 8.10 -13.33 5.10
N VAL A 96 7.39 -12.88 6.14
CA VAL A 96 7.65 -13.23 7.55
C VAL A 96 6.70 -14.31 8.02
N MET A 97 5.40 -14.16 7.78
CA MET A 97 4.36 -15.04 8.30
C MET A 97 3.99 -16.16 7.32
N GLY A 98 4.29 -15.99 6.02
CA GLY A 98 3.93 -16.95 4.99
C GLY A 98 2.44 -16.93 4.60
N THR A 99 1.66 -16.05 5.22
CA THR A 99 0.23 -15.90 4.95
C THR A 99 0.01 -15.34 3.53
N ILE A 100 -0.96 -15.90 2.81
CA ILE A 100 -1.41 -15.40 1.50
C ILE A 100 -2.72 -14.66 1.72
N ASN A 101 -2.74 -13.36 1.42
CA ASN A 101 -3.90 -12.51 1.60
C ASN A 101 -4.89 -12.61 0.44
N PRO A 102 -6.20 -12.50 0.68
CA PRO A 102 -7.25 -12.54 -0.34
C PRO A 102 -7.39 -11.15 -1.01
N ILE A 103 -6.51 -10.85 -1.98
CA ILE A 103 -6.49 -9.59 -2.73
C ILE A 103 -7.08 -9.70 -4.12
#